data_1fc3f68bb2eeed7ec94216ab207a0b07
#
_entry.id   1fc3f68bb2eeed7ec94216ab207a0b07
#
_cell.length_a   1.000
_cell.length_b   1.000
_cell.length_c   1.000
_cell.angle_alpha   90.00
_cell.angle_beta   90.00
_cell.angle_gamma   90.00
#
_symmetry.space_group_name_H-M   'P 1'
#
loop_
_entity.id
_entity.type
_entity.pdbx_description
1 polymer ?
#
loop_
_entity_poly.entity_id
_entity_poly.type
_entity_poly.pdbx_seq_one_letter_code
_entity_poly.pdbx_strand_id
1 'polypeptide(L)'
;MFNQKDKYSLIVQGGGQKGAFASGVLDKFIDAGFDPFSLYIGTSAGALNVSSFVTKQRGIGLDFILNYTTRERFFDMNKFLQKQQPMDLDWAFDFVNSGEFPLDLSLGKQNLGDDKVALACITDVEELKDYYYPIFADNWFDVLRATCAIPMLYYHDIEFDGKKWVDGGVSATIPVEESYRRGINNMVVISTIPKPKEALMLPTSVRESLDKWKKELEEGLEMHIRHLKVSGTKEKLAEFQKQFSAKVAEMKVDYQRLTGPRLESYRDQYKLMTADKLNLKQWIQDKDKLARLIDIQNKRTPFSRSSTSHLDMLVSHYANHAEVEQFLLSPPDDVNLWHIQPERELSSKGLLSQKDQILEDYEHGIATAAEFLAKHHR
;
A
#
# COMPACT_ATOMS: atom_id res chain seq x y z
N MET A 1 -2.82 -1.73 28.09
CA MET A 1 -4.21 -1.26 28.31
C MET A 1 -4.38 0.08 27.61
N PHE A 2 -5.39 0.22 26.78
CA PHE A 2 -5.72 1.51 26.16
C PHE A 2 -6.34 2.44 27.22
N ASN A 3 -5.71 3.60 27.43
CA ASN A 3 -6.16 4.57 28.42
C ASN A 3 -7.07 5.60 27.72
N GLN A 4 -8.27 5.85 28.25
CA GLN A 4 -9.22 6.81 27.66
C GLN A 4 -8.73 8.27 27.62
N LYS A 5 -7.68 8.60 28.38
CA LYS A 5 -7.08 9.95 28.39
C LYS A 5 -6.08 10.16 27.24
N ASP A 6 -5.58 9.07 26.64
CA ASP A 6 -4.58 9.12 25.59
C ASP A 6 -5.27 9.13 24.21
N LYS A 7 -4.65 9.80 23.25
CA LYS A 7 -5.09 9.74 21.85
C LYS A 7 -4.46 8.56 21.15
N TYR A 8 -5.27 7.84 20.38
CA TYR A 8 -4.84 6.70 19.57
C TYR A 8 -5.17 6.92 18.11
N SER A 9 -4.35 6.45 17.23
CA SER A 9 -4.65 6.37 15.80
C SER A 9 -4.85 4.93 15.36
N LEU A 10 -5.77 4.74 14.41
CA LEU A 10 -5.95 3.54 13.63
C LEU A 10 -5.44 3.78 12.23
N ILE A 11 -4.46 3.00 11.79
CA ILE A 11 -3.82 3.15 10.49
C ILE A 11 -4.01 1.87 9.70
N VAL A 12 -4.61 1.95 8.51
CA VAL A 12 -4.98 0.79 7.71
C VAL A 12 -4.29 0.83 6.35
N GLN A 13 -3.49 -0.20 6.09
CA GLN A 13 -2.74 -0.37 4.84
C GLN A 13 -3.67 -0.52 3.63
N GLY A 14 -3.24 0.02 2.49
CA GLY A 14 -3.77 -0.30 1.18
C GLY A 14 -3.37 -1.71 0.71
N GLY A 15 -3.91 -2.15 -0.42
CA GLY A 15 -3.51 -3.44 -1.00
C GLY A 15 -4.61 -4.16 -1.79
N GLY A 16 -5.62 -3.44 -2.26
CA GLY A 16 -6.71 -3.99 -3.06
C GLY A 16 -7.47 -5.10 -2.32
N GLN A 17 -7.65 -6.27 -2.95
CA GLN A 17 -8.41 -7.39 -2.37
C GLN A 17 -7.78 -8.01 -1.12
N LYS A 18 -6.46 -7.85 -0.89
CA LYS A 18 -5.81 -8.19 0.39
C LYS A 18 -6.41 -7.43 1.58
N GLY A 19 -7.06 -6.30 1.32
CA GLY A 19 -7.82 -5.53 2.32
C GLY A 19 -8.92 -6.32 3.03
N ALA A 20 -9.30 -7.50 2.53
CA ALA A 20 -10.22 -8.41 3.21
C ALA A 20 -9.72 -8.83 4.61
N PHE A 21 -8.41 -9.02 4.78
CA PHE A 21 -7.82 -9.25 6.10
C PHE A 21 -8.09 -8.08 7.05
N ALA A 22 -7.83 -6.84 6.59
CA ALA A 22 -8.10 -5.65 7.39
C ALA A 22 -9.60 -5.48 7.69
N SER A 23 -10.47 -5.80 6.73
CA SER A 23 -11.93 -5.83 6.93
C SER A 23 -12.32 -6.77 8.06
N GLY A 24 -11.76 -8.00 8.09
CA GLY A 24 -11.99 -8.96 9.17
C GLY A 24 -11.52 -8.46 10.54
N VAL A 25 -10.35 -7.81 10.60
CA VAL A 25 -9.85 -7.19 11.84
C VAL A 25 -10.82 -6.12 12.34
N LEU A 26 -11.26 -5.23 11.46
CA LEU A 26 -12.13 -4.11 11.82
C LEU A 26 -13.54 -4.56 12.20
N ASP A 27 -14.10 -5.55 11.52
CA ASP A 27 -15.38 -6.14 11.88
C ASP A 27 -15.34 -6.79 13.28
N LYS A 28 -14.23 -7.44 13.63
CA LYS A 28 -14.03 -7.97 14.97
C LYS A 28 -13.91 -6.86 16.02
N PHE A 29 -13.32 -5.72 15.68
CA PHE A 29 -13.30 -4.56 16.56
C PHE A 29 -14.71 -3.99 16.77
N ILE A 30 -15.54 -3.92 15.71
CA ILE A 30 -16.95 -3.54 15.81
C ILE A 30 -17.69 -4.48 16.76
N ASP A 31 -17.56 -5.81 16.56
CA ASP A 31 -18.21 -6.83 17.40
C ASP A 31 -17.83 -6.71 18.89
N ALA A 32 -16.60 -6.29 19.18
CA ALA A 32 -16.09 -6.12 20.53
C ALA A 32 -16.35 -4.73 21.12
N GLY A 33 -16.90 -3.79 20.37
CA GLY A 33 -17.04 -2.39 20.79
C GLY A 33 -15.69 -1.69 20.99
N PHE A 34 -14.62 -2.16 20.34
CA PHE A 34 -13.28 -1.64 20.50
C PHE A 34 -13.04 -0.50 19.52
N ASP A 35 -13.09 0.73 20.01
CA ASP A 35 -12.84 1.96 19.23
C ASP A 35 -12.26 3.08 20.11
N PRO A 36 -11.01 2.95 20.58
CA PRO A 36 -10.35 3.97 21.37
C PRO A 36 -9.77 5.12 20.54
N PHE A 37 -10.01 5.14 19.23
CA PHE A 37 -9.28 5.98 18.28
C PHE A 37 -9.90 7.40 18.18
N SER A 38 -9.01 8.38 18.04
CA SER A 38 -9.35 9.76 17.69
C SER A 38 -8.96 10.12 16.25
N LEU A 39 -8.04 9.34 15.65
CA LEU A 39 -7.59 9.50 14.28
C LEU A 39 -7.66 8.16 13.56
N TYR A 40 -8.27 8.17 12.39
CA TYR A 40 -8.33 7.02 11.48
C TYR A 40 -7.68 7.42 10.17
N ILE A 41 -6.73 6.64 9.68
CA ILE A 41 -6.08 6.91 8.41
C ILE A 41 -6.03 5.63 7.58
N GLY A 42 -6.42 5.72 6.33
CA GLY A 42 -6.33 4.60 5.41
C GLY A 42 -5.80 5.01 4.05
N THR A 43 -5.18 4.07 3.35
CA THR A 43 -4.72 4.22 1.98
C THR A 43 -5.46 3.23 1.09
N SER A 44 -6.01 3.68 -0.06
CA SER A 44 -6.64 2.78 -1.04
C SER A 44 -7.73 1.91 -0.38
N ALA A 45 -7.71 0.60 -0.56
CA ALA A 45 -8.61 -0.34 0.14
C ALA A 45 -8.64 -0.14 1.67
N GLY A 46 -7.54 0.35 2.26
CA GLY A 46 -7.50 0.71 3.68
C GLY A 46 -8.40 1.87 4.03
N ALA A 47 -8.53 2.89 3.17
CA ALA A 47 -9.45 4.00 3.36
C ALA A 47 -10.93 3.55 3.27
N LEU A 48 -11.24 2.62 2.36
CA LEU A 48 -12.57 2.02 2.26
C LEU A 48 -12.91 1.21 3.53
N ASN A 49 -11.96 0.46 4.05
CA ASN A 49 -12.12 -0.27 5.32
C ASN A 49 -12.29 0.68 6.52
N VAL A 50 -11.55 1.79 6.56
CA VAL A 50 -11.76 2.86 7.56
C VAL A 50 -13.17 3.43 7.45
N SER A 51 -13.67 3.69 6.24
CA SER A 51 -15.04 4.19 6.03
C SER A 51 -16.06 3.24 6.64
N SER A 52 -15.94 1.95 6.37
CA SER A 52 -16.75 0.86 6.89
C SER A 52 -16.72 0.80 8.43
N PHE A 53 -15.52 0.91 9.00
CA PHE A 53 -15.34 0.86 10.46
C PHE A 53 -15.93 2.06 11.17
N VAL A 54 -15.75 3.26 10.64
CA VAL A 54 -16.26 4.50 11.24
C VAL A 54 -17.79 4.54 11.18
N THR A 55 -18.40 4.03 10.11
CA THR A 55 -19.87 3.90 10.02
C THR A 55 -20.44 2.79 10.91
N LYS A 56 -19.58 1.96 11.52
CA LYS A 56 -19.99 0.79 12.33
C LYS A 56 -20.84 -0.23 11.54
N GLN A 57 -20.73 -0.23 10.23
CA GLN A 57 -21.48 -1.12 9.36
C GLN A 57 -20.66 -2.40 9.12
N ARG A 58 -20.86 -3.38 10.00
CA ARG A 58 -20.18 -4.66 9.95
C ARG A 58 -20.39 -5.38 8.60
N GLY A 59 -19.31 -5.92 8.03
CA GLY A 59 -19.34 -6.72 6.81
C GLY A 59 -19.34 -5.93 5.50
N ILE A 60 -19.60 -4.62 5.55
CA ILE A 60 -19.74 -3.81 4.33
C ILE A 60 -18.41 -3.69 3.55
N GLY A 61 -17.27 -3.64 4.23
CA GLY A 61 -15.96 -3.65 3.59
C GLY A 61 -15.68 -4.95 2.82
N LEU A 62 -16.00 -6.09 3.44
CA LEU A 62 -15.92 -7.39 2.76
C LEU A 62 -16.88 -7.49 1.59
N ASP A 63 -18.13 -7.03 1.75
CA ASP A 63 -19.14 -7.07 0.70
C ASP A 63 -18.70 -6.31 -0.55
N PHE A 64 -18.10 -5.11 -0.39
CA PHE A 64 -17.55 -4.36 -1.50
C PHE A 64 -16.45 -5.14 -2.22
N ILE A 65 -15.54 -5.76 -1.48
CA ILE A 65 -14.46 -6.56 -2.06
C ILE A 65 -15.03 -7.75 -2.83
N LEU A 66 -15.94 -8.54 -2.21
CA LEU A 66 -16.47 -9.77 -2.79
C LEU A 66 -17.40 -9.55 -3.97
N ASN A 67 -18.22 -8.50 -3.96
CA ASN A 67 -19.33 -8.36 -4.90
C ASN A 67 -19.08 -7.30 -5.98
N TYR A 68 -18.06 -6.46 -5.80
CA TYR A 68 -17.71 -5.43 -6.79
C TYR A 68 -16.30 -5.65 -7.35
N THR A 69 -15.27 -5.79 -6.51
CA THR A 69 -13.89 -5.85 -7.01
C THR A 69 -13.53 -7.18 -7.69
N THR A 70 -14.31 -8.25 -7.49
CA THR A 70 -14.10 -9.54 -8.16
C THR A 70 -14.77 -9.64 -9.52
N ARG A 71 -15.57 -8.64 -9.91
CA ARG A 71 -16.26 -8.66 -11.20
C ARG A 71 -15.30 -8.28 -12.33
N GLU A 72 -15.44 -8.94 -13.48
CA GLU A 72 -14.67 -8.63 -14.68
C GLU A 72 -14.83 -7.17 -15.11
N ARG A 73 -16.01 -6.57 -14.88
CA ARG A 73 -16.23 -5.15 -15.15
C ARG A 73 -15.34 -4.24 -14.30
N PHE A 74 -15.04 -4.61 -13.04
CA PHE A 74 -14.15 -3.82 -12.18
C PHE A 74 -12.72 -3.86 -12.68
N PHE A 75 -12.23 -5.05 -13.09
CA PHE A 75 -10.91 -5.21 -13.66
C PHE A 75 -10.89 -6.23 -14.78
N ASP A 76 -10.58 -5.75 -15.99
CA ASP A 76 -10.54 -6.53 -17.23
C ASP A 76 -9.10 -6.72 -17.70
N MET A 77 -8.59 -7.95 -17.57
CA MET A 77 -7.23 -8.31 -18.01
C MET A 77 -7.05 -8.15 -19.53
N ASN A 78 -8.10 -8.35 -20.35
CA ASN A 78 -7.99 -8.19 -21.80
C ASN A 78 -7.77 -6.73 -22.16
N LYS A 79 -8.47 -5.80 -21.50
CA LYS A 79 -8.24 -4.36 -21.66
C LYS A 79 -6.80 -3.99 -21.27
N PHE A 80 -6.29 -4.55 -20.16
CA PHE A 80 -4.91 -4.33 -19.75
C PHE A 80 -3.92 -4.77 -20.84
N LEU A 81 -4.10 -5.97 -21.40
CA LEU A 81 -3.24 -6.49 -22.47
C LEU A 81 -3.37 -5.65 -23.76
N GLN A 82 -4.52 -5.06 -24.00
CA GLN A 82 -4.77 -4.18 -25.16
C GLN A 82 -4.36 -2.72 -24.91
N LYS A 83 -3.74 -2.40 -23.76
CA LYS A 83 -3.36 -1.04 -23.35
C LYS A 83 -4.57 -0.07 -23.25
N GLN A 84 -5.73 -0.59 -22.92
CA GLN A 84 -6.92 0.16 -22.57
C GLN A 84 -7.02 0.24 -21.04
N GLN A 85 -7.83 1.17 -20.52
CA GLN A 85 -8.07 1.25 -19.08
C GLN A 85 -8.68 -0.05 -18.55
N PRO A 86 -7.97 -0.82 -17.70
CA PRO A 86 -8.46 -2.10 -17.24
C PRO A 86 -9.35 -1.99 -16.01
N MET A 87 -9.22 -0.93 -15.21
CA MET A 87 -9.91 -0.73 -13.94
C MET A 87 -11.04 0.28 -14.10
N ASP A 88 -12.25 -0.10 -13.70
CA ASP A 88 -13.45 0.75 -13.73
C ASP A 88 -13.88 1.11 -12.30
N LEU A 89 -13.13 2.05 -11.70
CA LEU A 89 -13.45 2.57 -10.36
C LEU A 89 -14.77 3.32 -10.36
N ASP A 90 -15.06 4.08 -11.42
CA ASP A 90 -16.26 4.89 -11.52
C ASP A 90 -17.49 4.00 -11.41
N TRP A 91 -17.52 2.89 -12.14
CA TRP A 91 -18.59 1.92 -12.06
C TRP A 91 -18.79 1.37 -10.63
N ALA A 92 -17.71 1.04 -9.93
CA ALA A 92 -17.83 0.47 -8.58
C ALA A 92 -18.29 1.51 -7.55
N PHE A 93 -17.82 2.75 -7.68
CA PHE A 93 -18.18 3.84 -6.77
C PHE A 93 -19.56 4.44 -7.09
N ASP A 94 -20.07 4.31 -8.32
CA ASP A 94 -21.44 4.72 -8.67
C ASP A 94 -22.49 4.02 -7.82
N PHE A 95 -22.27 2.76 -7.41
CA PHE A 95 -23.19 2.06 -6.50
C PHE A 95 -23.22 2.69 -5.10
N VAL A 96 -22.10 3.24 -4.63
CA VAL A 96 -22.03 3.98 -3.36
C VAL A 96 -22.75 5.33 -3.52
N ASN A 97 -22.50 6.02 -4.62
CA ASN A 97 -23.06 7.34 -4.90
C ASN A 97 -24.58 7.29 -5.16
N SER A 98 -25.08 6.22 -5.81
CA SER A 98 -26.51 6.03 -6.03
C SER A 98 -27.29 5.56 -4.79
N GLY A 99 -26.56 5.14 -3.74
CA GLY A 99 -27.16 4.56 -2.54
C GLY A 99 -27.54 3.07 -2.67
N GLU A 100 -27.20 2.43 -3.80
CA GLU A 100 -27.41 0.98 -3.98
C GLU A 100 -26.44 0.18 -3.10
N PHE A 101 -25.24 0.68 -2.89
CA PHE A 101 -24.31 0.14 -1.90
C PHE A 101 -24.51 0.90 -0.58
N PRO A 102 -24.81 0.20 0.55
CA PRO A 102 -25.38 0.82 1.74
C PRO A 102 -24.35 1.50 2.66
N LEU A 103 -23.34 2.19 2.14
CA LEU A 103 -22.41 2.97 2.96
C LEU A 103 -23.09 4.24 3.49
N ASP A 104 -23.33 4.31 4.79
CA ASP A 104 -24.00 5.44 5.42
C ASP A 104 -23.02 6.55 5.82
N LEU A 105 -22.83 7.51 4.92
CA LEU A 105 -21.94 8.66 5.13
C LEU A 105 -22.40 9.58 6.26
N SER A 106 -23.73 9.68 6.48
CA SER A 106 -24.29 10.52 7.55
C SER A 106 -23.97 9.93 8.91
N LEU A 107 -24.10 8.60 9.03
CA LEU A 107 -23.69 7.87 10.24
C LEU A 107 -22.19 8.00 10.49
N GLY A 108 -21.38 7.97 9.45
CA GLY A 108 -19.94 8.20 9.54
C GLY A 108 -19.61 9.58 10.12
N LYS A 109 -20.23 10.65 9.61
CA LYS A 109 -20.10 12.01 10.16
C LYS A 109 -20.53 12.06 11.63
N GLN A 110 -21.67 11.45 11.96
CA GLN A 110 -22.20 11.40 13.33
C GLN A 110 -21.25 10.69 14.30
N ASN A 111 -20.69 9.54 13.90
CA ASN A 111 -19.79 8.75 14.76
C ASN A 111 -18.43 9.42 14.99
N LEU A 112 -17.98 10.28 14.08
CA LEU A 112 -16.78 11.09 14.28
C LEU A 112 -17.02 12.24 15.25
N GLY A 113 -18.18 12.89 15.20
CA GLY A 113 -18.45 14.09 15.98
C GLY A 113 -17.40 15.18 15.71
N ASP A 114 -17.09 15.96 16.75
CA ASP A 114 -16.12 17.07 16.67
C ASP A 114 -14.70 16.65 17.07
N ASP A 115 -14.54 15.49 17.71
CA ASP A 115 -13.28 15.08 18.36
C ASP A 115 -12.46 14.06 17.56
N LYS A 116 -13.05 13.46 16.53
CA LYS A 116 -12.45 12.38 15.74
C LYS A 116 -12.31 12.79 14.29
N VAL A 117 -11.28 12.27 13.63
CA VAL A 117 -10.99 12.53 12.21
C VAL A 117 -10.69 11.25 11.47
N ALA A 118 -11.33 11.05 10.30
CA ALA A 118 -11.04 9.95 9.38
C ALA A 118 -10.49 10.50 8.08
N LEU A 119 -9.30 10.03 7.68
CA LEU A 119 -8.52 10.53 6.56
C LEU A 119 -8.22 9.44 5.55
N ALA A 120 -8.31 9.77 4.27
CA ALA A 120 -7.76 8.99 3.17
C ALA A 120 -6.44 9.60 2.73
N CYS A 121 -5.43 8.75 2.57
CA CYS A 121 -4.17 9.14 1.94
C CYS A 121 -4.33 9.15 0.43
N ILE A 122 -3.93 10.23 -0.23
CA ILE A 122 -3.86 10.39 -1.67
C ILE A 122 -2.49 10.96 -2.06
N THR A 123 -2.05 10.75 -3.30
CA THR A 123 -0.77 11.24 -3.78
C THR A 123 -0.96 12.36 -4.81
N ASP A 124 -0.29 13.50 -4.59
CA ASP A 124 -0.16 14.55 -5.60
C ASP A 124 0.70 14.05 -6.77
N VAL A 125 0.16 14.15 -7.99
CA VAL A 125 0.81 13.64 -9.20
C VAL A 125 2.10 14.38 -9.55
N GLU A 126 2.20 15.67 -9.24
CA GLU A 126 3.36 16.49 -9.60
C GLU A 126 4.47 16.39 -8.55
N GLU A 127 4.10 16.44 -7.27
CA GLU A 127 5.06 16.43 -6.16
C GLU A 127 5.43 15.01 -5.71
N LEU A 128 4.62 14.00 -6.02
CA LEU A 128 4.71 12.63 -5.51
C LEU A 128 4.72 12.55 -3.99
N LYS A 129 3.99 13.47 -3.35
CA LYS A 129 3.84 13.55 -1.91
C LYS A 129 2.47 13.10 -1.45
N ASP A 130 2.42 12.60 -0.23
CA ASP A 130 1.21 12.22 0.47
C ASP A 130 0.42 13.44 0.95
N TYR A 131 -0.88 13.38 0.72
CA TYR A 131 -1.87 14.31 1.23
C TYR A 131 -3.01 13.55 1.89
N TYR A 132 -3.66 14.19 2.86
CA TYR A 132 -4.66 13.55 3.71
C TYR A 132 -5.96 14.33 3.72
N TYR A 133 -6.99 13.74 3.16
CA TYR A 133 -8.30 14.36 3.03
C TYR A 133 -9.35 13.65 3.87
N PRO A 134 -10.29 14.41 4.49
CA PRO A 134 -11.37 13.81 5.27
C PRO A 134 -12.26 12.90 4.41
N ILE A 135 -12.45 11.66 4.86
CA ILE A 135 -13.25 10.66 4.14
C ILE A 135 -14.73 11.07 4.04
N PHE A 136 -15.26 11.73 5.06
CA PHE A 136 -16.68 12.08 5.14
C PHE A 136 -16.95 13.56 4.82
N ALA A 137 -16.06 14.24 4.09
CA ALA A 137 -16.28 15.59 3.58
C ALA A 137 -17.27 15.60 2.39
N ASP A 138 -17.63 16.79 1.93
CA ASP A 138 -18.60 16.90 0.82
C ASP A 138 -18.05 16.36 -0.51
N ASN A 139 -16.71 16.37 -0.68
CA ASN A 139 -16.00 15.78 -1.81
C ASN A 139 -15.55 14.32 -1.57
N TRP A 140 -16.18 13.60 -0.63
CA TRP A 140 -15.85 12.23 -0.25
C TRP A 140 -15.69 11.29 -1.44
N PHE A 141 -16.54 11.45 -2.46
CA PHE A 141 -16.54 10.59 -3.65
C PHE A 141 -15.22 10.71 -4.42
N ASP A 142 -14.75 11.92 -4.67
CA ASP A 142 -13.48 12.15 -5.35
C ASP A 142 -12.30 11.75 -4.48
N VAL A 143 -12.37 11.96 -3.17
CA VAL A 143 -11.33 11.54 -2.21
C VAL A 143 -11.17 10.03 -2.20
N LEU A 144 -12.27 9.25 -2.11
CA LEU A 144 -12.21 7.79 -2.11
C LEU A 144 -11.82 7.22 -3.48
N ARG A 145 -12.21 7.87 -4.57
CA ARG A 145 -11.72 7.50 -5.91
C ARG A 145 -10.23 7.77 -6.04
N ALA A 146 -9.76 8.94 -5.61
CA ALA A 146 -8.34 9.33 -5.68
C ALA A 146 -7.45 8.37 -4.93
N THR A 147 -7.81 8.01 -3.69
CA THR A 147 -7.02 7.06 -2.89
C THR A 147 -6.92 5.67 -3.52
N CYS A 148 -7.86 5.29 -4.40
CA CYS A 148 -7.92 4.00 -5.11
C CYS A 148 -7.49 4.08 -6.59
N ALA A 149 -7.12 5.25 -7.10
CA ALA A 149 -6.76 5.46 -8.51
C ALA A 149 -5.34 4.97 -8.81
N ILE A 150 -5.17 3.65 -8.93
CA ILE A 150 -3.87 3.01 -9.14
C ILE A 150 -3.29 3.45 -10.50
N PRO A 151 -2.09 4.08 -10.53
CA PRO A 151 -1.43 4.44 -11.78
C PRO A 151 -1.29 3.23 -12.71
N MET A 152 -1.43 3.44 -14.02
CA MET A 152 -1.42 2.41 -15.07
C MET A 152 -2.64 1.48 -15.10
N LEU A 153 -3.52 1.50 -14.11
CA LEU A 153 -4.75 0.71 -14.11
C LEU A 153 -5.99 1.59 -14.28
N TYR A 154 -5.97 2.78 -13.73
CA TYR A 154 -7.01 3.79 -13.85
C TYR A 154 -6.44 5.02 -14.56
N TYR A 155 -7.10 5.49 -15.63
CA TYR A 155 -6.54 6.49 -16.56
C TYR A 155 -7.23 7.87 -16.49
N HIS A 156 -8.35 7.98 -15.75
CA HIS A 156 -9.04 9.25 -15.60
C HIS A 156 -8.32 10.13 -14.58
N ASP A 157 -8.12 11.39 -14.93
CA ASP A 157 -7.62 12.40 -14.00
C ASP A 157 -8.66 12.63 -12.89
N ILE A 158 -8.23 12.56 -11.64
CA ILE A 158 -9.04 12.99 -10.49
C ILE A 158 -8.47 14.32 -10.04
N GLU A 159 -9.25 15.37 -10.20
CA GLU A 159 -8.81 16.74 -9.95
C GLU A 159 -9.75 17.42 -8.95
N PHE A 160 -9.18 17.93 -7.87
CA PHE A 160 -9.83 18.85 -6.94
C PHE A 160 -8.77 19.68 -6.20
N ASP A 161 -9.16 20.82 -5.64
CA ASP A 161 -8.28 21.77 -4.97
C ASP A 161 -7.11 22.23 -5.84
N GLY A 162 -7.31 22.27 -7.18
CA GLY A 162 -6.32 22.72 -8.15
C GLY A 162 -5.15 21.76 -8.40
N LYS A 163 -5.24 20.50 -7.91
CA LYS A 163 -4.23 19.46 -8.03
C LYS A 163 -4.80 18.21 -8.67
N LYS A 164 -3.89 17.34 -9.18
CA LYS A 164 -4.20 16.02 -9.69
C LYS A 164 -3.78 14.95 -8.71
N TRP A 165 -4.64 13.94 -8.53
CA TRP A 165 -4.50 12.94 -7.51
C TRP A 165 -4.46 11.53 -8.08
N VAL A 166 -3.65 10.68 -7.46
CA VAL A 166 -3.59 9.23 -7.68
C VAL A 166 -3.57 8.49 -6.35
N ASP A 167 -3.60 7.14 -6.42
CA ASP A 167 -3.58 6.25 -5.26
C ASP A 167 -2.52 6.66 -4.24
N GLY A 168 -2.94 6.76 -2.98
CA GLY A 168 -2.06 7.08 -1.86
C GLY A 168 -0.92 6.09 -1.66
N GLY A 169 -1.06 4.86 -2.18
CA GLY A 169 -0.01 3.86 -2.16
C GLY A 169 1.25 4.23 -2.95
N VAL A 170 1.21 5.26 -3.81
CA VAL A 170 2.41 5.79 -4.46
C VAL A 170 3.32 6.48 -3.45
N SER A 171 2.77 7.23 -2.50
CA SER A 171 3.53 7.98 -1.51
C SER A 171 3.53 7.36 -0.11
N ALA A 172 2.41 6.76 0.34
CA ALA A 172 2.31 6.18 1.68
C ALA A 172 1.34 5.00 1.71
N THR A 173 1.83 3.77 1.51
CA THR A 173 1.02 2.54 1.62
C THR A 173 0.49 2.28 3.03
N ILE A 174 1.26 2.65 4.05
CA ILE A 174 0.89 2.62 5.47
C ILE A 174 1.23 3.99 6.05
N PRO A 175 0.26 4.89 6.22
CA PRO A 175 0.51 6.30 6.54
C PRO A 175 0.82 6.55 8.02
N VAL A 176 1.84 5.88 8.58
CA VAL A 176 2.25 6.01 9.99
C VAL A 176 2.84 7.38 10.31
N GLU A 177 3.55 7.98 9.35
CA GLU A 177 4.19 9.28 9.54
C GLU A 177 3.18 10.40 9.75
N GLU A 178 2.00 10.30 9.14
CA GLU A 178 0.95 11.31 9.34
C GLU A 178 0.42 11.31 10.77
N SER A 179 0.26 10.15 11.39
CA SER A 179 -0.09 10.07 12.80
C SER A 179 0.98 10.73 13.68
N TYR A 180 2.24 10.46 13.39
CA TYR A 180 3.37 11.05 14.08
C TYR A 180 3.43 12.58 13.91
N ARG A 181 3.26 13.08 12.68
CA ARG A 181 3.18 14.53 12.37
C ARG A 181 2.06 15.23 13.13
N ARG A 182 0.94 14.54 13.40
CA ARG A 182 -0.18 15.06 14.19
C ARG A 182 0.01 14.92 15.70
N GLY A 183 1.13 14.39 16.16
CA GLY A 183 1.45 14.20 17.58
C GLY A 183 0.64 13.08 18.24
N ILE A 184 0.15 12.11 17.46
CA ILE A 184 -0.53 10.93 18.00
C ILE A 184 0.43 9.75 17.89
N ASN A 185 1.11 9.50 19.01
CA ASN A 185 2.21 8.52 19.08
C ASN A 185 1.76 7.13 19.51
N ASN A 186 0.51 6.95 19.90
CA ASN A 186 -0.09 5.63 20.17
C ASN A 186 -0.79 5.15 18.91
N MET A 187 -0.20 4.18 18.21
CA MET A 187 -0.61 3.78 16.87
C MET A 187 -1.01 2.31 16.82
N VAL A 188 -2.22 2.02 16.37
CA VAL A 188 -2.64 0.68 15.97
C VAL A 188 -2.58 0.60 14.45
N VAL A 189 -1.70 -0.24 13.93
CA VAL A 189 -1.47 -0.40 12.49
C VAL A 189 -1.99 -1.76 12.05
N ILE A 190 -2.85 -1.78 11.05
CA ILE A 190 -3.30 -3.00 10.38
C ILE A 190 -2.61 -3.07 9.02
N SER A 191 -1.79 -4.10 8.80
CA SER A 191 -1.13 -4.30 7.52
C SER A 191 -1.43 -5.68 6.92
N THR A 192 -1.23 -5.80 5.61
CA THR A 192 -1.42 -7.03 4.84
C THR A 192 -0.10 -7.77 4.62
N ILE A 193 0.98 -7.28 5.24
CA ILE A 193 2.32 -7.88 5.19
C ILE A 193 2.43 -8.87 6.35
N PRO A 194 2.78 -10.14 6.10
CA PRO A 194 2.90 -11.13 7.14
C PRO A 194 4.01 -10.80 8.14
N LYS A 195 3.83 -11.26 9.38
CA LYS A 195 4.87 -11.15 10.40
C LYS A 195 6.15 -11.80 9.91
N PRO A 196 7.32 -11.12 10.07
CA PRO A 196 8.59 -11.79 9.87
C PRO A 196 8.68 -12.99 10.80
N LYS A 197 9.05 -14.17 10.30
CA LYS A 197 9.29 -15.31 11.17
C LYS A 197 10.47 -14.97 12.10
N GLU A 198 10.33 -15.24 13.39
CA GLU A 198 11.31 -14.90 14.46
C GLU A 198 12.77 -15.33 14.20
N ALA A 199 12.98 -16.26 13.26
CA ALA A 199 14.30 -16.71 12.84
C ALA A 199 15.14 -15.67 12.07
N LEU A 200 14.62 -14.48 11.79
CA LEU A 200 15.23 -13.49 10.89
C LEU A 200 15.81 -12.25 11.57
N MET A 201 16.25 -12.36 12.81
CA MET A 201 17.15 -11.33 13.34
C MET A 201 18.55 -11.50 12.71
N LEU A 202 18.73 -10.85 11.56
CA LEU A 202 20.05 -10.73 10.95
C LEU A 202 21.01 -10.05 11.93
N PRO A 203 22.26 -10.52 12.04
CA PRO A 203 23.29 -9.83 12.82
C PRO A 203 23.35 -8.34 12.42
N THR A 204 23.57 -7.46 13.37
CA THR A 204 23.60 -6.00 13.16
C THR A 204 24.52 -5.61 12.00
N SER A 205 25.69 -6.25 11.88
CA SER A 205 26.64 -6.03 10.80
C SER A 205 26.10 -6.39 9.41
N VAL A 206 25.23 -7.41 9.33
CA VAL A 206 24.57 -7.80 8.07
C VAL A 206 23.47 -6.81 7.72
N ARG A 207 22.73 -6.34 8.72
CA ARG A 207 21.69 -5.31 8.54
C ARG A 207 22.31 -4.00 8.04
N GLU A 208 23.35 -3.50 8.70
CA GLU A 208 24.07 -2.29 8.29
C GLU A 208 24.64 -2.38 6.86
N SER A 209 25.14 -3.56 6.48
CA SER A 209 25.62 -3.79 5.11
C SER A 209 24.48 -3.77 4.09
N LEU A 210 23.32 -4.33 4.43
CA LEU A 210 22.12 -4.31 3.58
C LEU A 210 21.56 -2.89 3.44
N ASP A 211 21.53 -2.10 4.52
CA ASP A 211 21.08 -0.72 4.52
C ASP A 211 22.01 0.17 3.66
N LYS A 212 23.31 -0.02 3.80
CA LYS A 212 24.31 0.66 2.95
C LYS A 212 24.11 0.34 1.47
N TRP A 213 23.91 -0.95 1.15
CA TRP A 213 23.66 -1.38 -0.23
C TRP A 213 22.35 -0.85 -0.79
N LYS A 214 21.31 -0.80 0.04
CA LYS A 214 20.01 -0.22 -0.32
C LYS A 214 20.19 1.24 -0.70
N LYS A 215 20.88 2.02 0.11
CA LYS A 215 21.18 3.42 -0.14
C LYS A 215 22.00 3.63 -1.42
N GLU A 216 23.05 2.84 -1.65
CA GLU A 216 23.85 2.91 -2.87
C GLU A 216 23.03 2.54 -4.13
N LEU A 217 22.06 1.63 -4.00
CA LEU A 217 21.15 1.24 -5.08
C LEU A 217 20.16 2.35 -5.41
N GLU A 218 19.59 2.99 -4.38
CA GLU A 218 18.65 4.12 -4.49
C GLU A 218 19.35 5.33 -5.13
N GLU A 219 20.54 5.71 -4.65
CA GLU A 219 21.35 6.78 -5.22
C GLU A 219 21.75 6.51 -6.68
N GLY A 220 22.11 5.26 -6.99
CA GLY A 220 22.42 4.82 -8.36
C GLY A 220 21.19 4.86 -9.27
N LEU A 221 20.02 4.49 -8.78
CA LEU A 221 18.76 4.52 -9.51
C LEU A 221 18.33 5.98 -9.77
N GLU A 222 18.37 6.85 -8.75
CA GLU A 222 18.06 8.28 -8.89
C GLU A 222 18.98 8.97 -9.91
N MET A 223 20.28 8.72 -9.83
CA MET A 223 21.24 9.33 -10.75
C MET A 223 20.96 8.90 -12.19
N HIS A 224 20.60 7.65 -12.43
CA HIS A 224 20.29 7.13 -13.77
C HIS A 224 18.94 7.61 -14.30
N ILE A 225 17.93 7.76 -13.43
CA ILE A 225 16.62 8.34 -13.78
C ILE A 225 16.80 9.79 -14.21
N ARG A 226 17.62 10.58 -13.49
CA ARG A 226 17.99 11.96 -13.90
C ARG A 226 18.68 11.99 -15.27
N HIS A 227 19.55 11.03 -15.56
CA HIS A 227 20.23 10.92 -16.85
C HIS A 227 19.28 10.49 -17.99
N LEU A 228 18.32 9.59 -17.73
CA LEU A 228 17.31 9.18 -18.69
C LEU A 228 16.33 10.32 -19.05
N LYS A 229 16.02 11.21 -18.11
CA LYS A 229 15.24 12.45 -18.37
C LYS A 229 15.92 13.37 -19.39
N VAL A 230 17.25 13.31 -19.50
CA VAL A 230 18.04 14.23 -20.37
C VAL A 230 18.32 13.65 -21.76
N SER A 231 18.39 12.33 -21.95
CA SER A 231 18.74 11.73 -23.26
C SER A 231 18.46 10.21 -23.31
N GLY A 232 17.19 9.82 -23.38
CA GLY A 232 16.79 8.41 -23.43
C GLY A 232 17.10 7.71 -24.75
N THR A 233 18.29 7.13 -24.92
CA THR A 233 18.58 6.21 -26.03
C THR A 233 18.55 4.76 -25.55
N LYS A 234 18.20 3.81 -26.47
CA LYS A 234 18.19 2.37 -26.18
C LYS A 234 19.54 1.85 -25.66
N GLU A 235 20.63 2.46 -26.10
CA GLU A 235 22.00 2.10 -25.69
C GLU A 235 22.26 2.42 -24.22
N LYS A 236 21.80 3.59 -23.73
CA LYS A 236 21.97 3.98 -22.32
C LYS A 236 21.13 3.12 -21.37
N LEU A 237 19.97 2.66 -21.84
CA LEU A 237 19.16 1.71 -21.09
C LEU A 237 19.83 0.33 -20.97
N ALA A 238 20.45 -0.13 -22.05
CA ALA A 238 21.22 -1.39 -22.06
C ALA A 238 22.45 -1.32 -21.13
N GLU A 239 23.14 -0.18 -21.12
CA GLU A 239 24.26 0.11 -20.23
C GLU A 239 23.83 0.09 -18.75
N PHE A 240 22.71 0.76 -18.42
CA PHE A 240 22.11 0.74 -17.08
C PHE A 240 21.75 -0.70 -16.66
N GLN A 241 21.09 -1.45 -17.52
CA GLN A 241 20.73 -2.86 -17.23
C GLN A 241 21.96 -3.70 -16.94
N LYS A 242 23.05 -3.48 -17.68
CA LYS A 242 24.31 -4.19 -17.50
C LYS A 242 24.96 -3.85 -16.17
N GLN A 243 25.07 -2.55 -15.84
CA GLN A 243 25.63 -2.05 -14.58
C GLN A 243 24.79 -2.47 -13.36
N PHE A 244 23.48 -2.38 -13.47
CA PHE A 244 22.56 -2.81 -12.43
C PHE A 244 22.63 -4.32 -12.17
N SER A 245 22.67 -5.12 -13.26
CA SER A 245 22.81 -6.59 -13.14
C SER A 245 24.16 -6.99 -12.55
N ALA A 246 25.24 -6.28 -12.88
CA ALA A 246 26.56 -6.50 -12.31
C ALA A 246 26.58 -6.17 -10.81
N LYS A 247 25.99 -5.03 -10.41
CA LYS A 247 25.91 -4.62 -9.00
C LYS A 247 25.08 -5.61 -8.17
N VAL A 248 23.96 -6.08 -8.69
CA VAL A 248 23.15 -7.12 -8.06
C VAL A 248 23.88 -8.47 -7.94
N ALA A 249 24.70 -8.82 -8.92
CA ALA A 249 25.53 -10.04 -8.86
C ALA A 249 26.61 -9.92 -7.78
N GLU A 250 27.26 -8.77 -7.68
CA GLU A 250 28.23 -8.43 -6.61
C GLU A 250 27.57 -8.53 -5.23
N MET A 251 26.43 -7.92 -5.04
CA MET A 251 25.63 -8.01 -3.82
C MET A 251 25.30 -9.46 -3.44
N LYS A 252 24.99 -10.31 -4.41
CA LYS A 252 24.67 -11.72 -4.18
C LYS A 252 25.89 -12.51 -3.70
N VAL A 253 27.08 -12.20 -4.22
CA VAL A 253 28.35 -12.84 -3.80
C VAL A 253 28.71 -12.40 -2.38
N ASP A 254 28.61 -11.11 -2.06
CA ASP A 254 28.91 -10.58 -0.73
C ASP A 254 27.93 -11.08 0.32
N TYR A 255 26.65 -11.17 -0.03
CA TYR A 255 25.62 -11.78 0.83
C TYR A 255 25.95 -13.26 1.14
N GLN A 256 26.34 -14.04 0.13
CA GLN A 256 26.76 -15.44 0.33
C GLN A 256 28.03 -15.55 1.20
N ARG A 257 28.94 -14.59 1.07
CA ARG A 257 30.19 -14.53 1.86
C ARG A 257 29.94 -14.19 3.32
N LEU A 258 28.99 -13.26 3.59
CA LEU A 258 28.65 -12.81 4.94
C LEU A 258 27.79 -13.83 5.71
N THR A 259 26.98 -14.62 5.00
CA THR A 259 25.98 -15.49 5.64
C THR A 259 26.40 -16.96 5.77
N GLY A 260 27.38 -17.44 5.02
CA GLY A 260 27.91 -18.81 5.08
C GLY A 260 26.88 -19.94 4.82
N PRO A 261 27.31 -21.22 4.83
CA PRO A 261 26.44 -22.36 4.44
C PRO A 261 25.29 -22.66 5.41
N ARG A 262 25.29 -22.11 6.64
CA ARG A 262 24.23 -22.36 7.66
C ARG A 262 22.90 -21.66 7.34
N LEU A 263 22.81 -20.87 6.30
CA LEU A 263 21.69 -20.02 5.97
C LEU A 263 20.95 -20.39 4.69
N GLU A 264 21.08 -21.64 4.19
CA GLU A 264 20.30 -22.08 3.02
C GLU A 264 18.77 -22.04 3.25
N SER A 265 18.32 -22.35 4.47
CA SER A 265 16.90 -22.23 4.84
C SER A 265 16.43 -20.76 4.90
N TYR A 266 17.31 -19.84 5.25
CA TYR A 266 17.05 -18.40 5.23
C TYR A 266 17.04 -17.85 3.81
N ARG A 267 17.84 -18.41 2.92
CA ARG A 267 17.91 -18.03 1.50
C ARG A 267 16.58 -18.21 0.79
N ASP A 268 15.84 -19.27 1.10
CA ASP A 268 14.55 -19.56 0.47
C ASP A 268 13.42 -18.70 1.07
N GLN A 269 13.46 -18.38 2.35
CA GLN A 269 12.56 -17.42 2.98
C GLN A 269 12.84 -15.98 2.53
N TYR A 270 14.11 -15.60 2.41
CA TYR A 270 14.49 -14.29 1.88
C TYR A 270 14.19 -14.15 0.39
N LYS A 271 14.28 -15.24 -0.38
CA LYS A 271 13.78 -15.28 -1.78
C LYS A 271 12.27 -15.02 -1.86
N LEU A 272 11.48 -15.49 -0.92
CA LEU A 272 10.04 -15.22 -0.88
C LEU A 272 9.75 -13.77 -0.47
N MET A 273 10.42 -13.23 0.56
CA MET A 273 10.26 -11.83 0.97
C MET A 273 10.82 -10.83 -0.07
N THR A 274 11.92 -11.17 -0.73
CA THR A 274 12.51 -10.36 -1.79
C THR A 274 11.93 -10.67 -3.17
N ALA A 275 11.23 -11.79 -3.38
CA ALA A 275 10.63 -12.11 -4.67
C ALA A 275 9.45 -11.19 -5.01
N ASP A 276 8.63 -10.80 -4.05
CA ASP A 276 7.63 -9.75 -4.28
C ASP A 276 8.28 -8.37 -4.43
N LYS A 277 9.32 -8.07 -3.66
CA LYS A 277 10.15 -6.85 -3.81
C LYS A 277 11.09 -6.92 -5.03
N LEU A 278 11.51 -8.11 -5.47
CA LEU A 278 12.32 -8.39 -6.65
C LEU A 278 11.50 -8.79 -7.88
N ASN A 279 10.19 -8.74 -7.86
CA ASN A 279 9.40 -8.65 -9.09
C ASN A 279 9.82 -7.42 -9.91
N LEU A 280 10.29 -6.35 -9.27
CA LEU A 280 10.98 -5.25 -9.95
C LEU A 280 12.21 -5.75 -10.71
N LYS A 281 13.00 -6.67 -10.15
CA LYS A 281 14.19 -7.25 -10.79
C LYS A 281 13.82 -8.16 -11.96
N GLN A 282 12.83 -9.03 -11.80
CA GLN A 282 12.30 -9.86 -12.89
C GLN A 282 11.60 -8.98 -13.94
N TRP A 283 10.97 -7.90 -13.49
CA TRP A 283 10.32 -6.91 -14.31
C TRP A 283 11.32 -6.02 -15.09
N ILE A 284 12.43 -5.60 -14.45
CA ILE A 284 13.54 -4.87 -15.10
C ILE A 284 14.38 -5.80 -15.99
N GLN A 285 14.48 -7.08 -15.66
CA GLN A 285 15.16 -8.09 -16.47
C GLN A 285 14.32 -8.56 -17.67
N ASP A 286 13.01 -8.41 -17.61
CA ASP A 286 12.11 -8.67 -18.73
C ASP A 286 12.17 -7.47 -19.68
N LYS A 287 13.09 -7.54 -20.66
CA LYS A 287 13.34 -6.51 -21.68
C LYS A 287 12.06 -6.07 -22.39
N ASP A 288 11.11 -7.00 -22.58
CA ASP A 288 9.85 -6.71 -23.25
C ASP A 288 8.89 -5.92 -22.36
N LYS A 289 8.87 -6.18 -21.06
CA LYS A 289 8.06 -5.41 -20.10
C LYS A 289 8.63 -4.01 -19.90
N LEU A 290 9.94 -3.88 -19.76
CA LEU A 290 10.57 -2.57 -19.63
C LEU A 290 10.46 -1.74 -20.92
N ALA A 291 10.64 -2.38 -22.09
CA ALA A 291 10.43 -1.74 -23.39
C ALA A 291 8.96 -1.30 -23.58
N ARG A 292 7.99 -2.10 -23.12
CA ARG A 292 6.56 -1.73 -23.13
C ARG A 292 6.25 -0.54 -22.24
N LEU A 293 6.89 -0.43 -21.05
CA LEU A 293 6.75 0.77 -20.20
C LEU A 293 7.32 2.02 -20.85
N ILE A 294 8.51 1.91 -21.45
CA ILE A 294 9.14 3.01 -22.17
C ILE A 294 8.31 3.39 -23.40
N ASP A 295 7.72 2.41 -24.10
CA ASP A 295 6.82 2.64 -25.24
C ASP A 295 5.49 3.29 -24.83
N ILE A 296 5.00 2.96 -23.60
CA ILE A 296 3.85 3.63 -22.98
C ILE A 296 4.19 5.09 -22.68
N GLN A 297 5.40 5.35 -22.20
CA GLN A 297 5.92 6.68 -21.91
C GLN A 297 6.14 7.55 -23.17
N ASN A 298 6.58 6.92 -24.27
CA ASN A 298 6.87 7.62 -25.54
C ASN A 298 5.65 7.80 -26.47
N LYS A 299 4.60 7.02 -26.30
CA LYS A 299 3.33 7.24 -26.99
C LYS A 299 2.43 8.03 -26.08
N ARG A 300 2.25 9.31 -26.42
CA ARG A 300 1.34 10.26 -25.78
C ARG A 300 0.03 9.56 -25.39
N THR A 301 -0.06 9.12 -24.15
CA THR A 301 -1.32 8.76 -23.52
C THR A 301 -2.05 10.06 -23.14
N PRO A 302 -3.37 10.08 -22.96
CA PRO A 302 -4.11 11.26 -22.49
C PRO A 302 -3.59 11.84 -21.18
N PHE A 303 -2.81 11.08 -20.42
CA PHE A 303 -2.15 11.47 -19.16
C PHE A 303 -0.99 12.48 -19.31
N SER A 304 -0.60 12.87 -20.50
CA SER A 304 0.67 13.54 -20.75
C SER A 304 0.68 15.06 -20.50
N ARG A 305 -0.14 15.59 -19.60
CA ARG A 305 0.00 16.98 -19.13
C ARG A 305 0.80 17.12 -17.83
N SER A 306 1.06 16.03 -17.12
CA SER A 306 1.93 16.03 -15.94
C SER A 306 3.40 15.82 -16.34
N SER A 307 4.32 16.54 -15.72
CA SER A 307 5.77 16.35 -15.89
C SER A 307 6.25 15.02 -15.29
N THR A 308 5.43 14.36 -14.48
CA THR A 308 5.73 13.15 -13.70
C THR A 308 5.35 11.92 -14.47
N SER A 309 6.27 10.99 -14.63
CA SER A 309 6.06 9.73 -15.33
C SER A 309 5.57 8.61 -14.41
N HIS A 310 4.94 7.58 -14.99
CA HIS A 310 4.58 6.37 -14.25
C HIS A 310 5.80 5.67 -13.62
N LEU A 311 6.99 5.86 -14.21
CA LEU A 311 8.23 5.34 -13.64
C LEU A 311 8.61 6.10 -12.38
N ASP A 312 8.45 7.43 -12.35
CA ASP A 312 8.69 8.24 -11.16
C ASP A 312 7.74 7.81 -10.02
N MET A 313 6.47 7.55 -10.33
CA MET A 313 5.48 7.04 -9.36
C MET A 313 5.86 5.66 -8.80
N LEU A 314 6.36 4.77 -9.66
CA LEU A 314 6.83 3.45 -9.25
C LEU A 314 8.06 3.55 -8.33
N VAL A 315 9.02 4.40 -8.68
CA VAL A 315 10.22 4.65 -7.85
C VAL A 315 9.84 5.24 -6.51
N SER A 316 8.93 6.23 -6.49
CA SER A 316 8.41 6.83 -5.26
C SER A 316 7.74 5.77 -4.37
N HIS A 317 6.90 4.92 -4.95
CA HIS A 317 6.24 3.84 -4.23
C HIS A 317 7.25 2.92 -3.50
N TYR A 318 8.32 2.50 -4.18
CA TYR A 318 9.31 1.61 -3.56
C TYR A 318 10.18 2.32 -2.51
N ALA A 319 10.55 3.58 -2.74
CA ALA A 319 11.33 4.36 -1.78
C ALA A 319 10.52 4.59 -0.49
N ASN A 320 9.28 5.04 -0.63
CA ASN A 320 8.39 5.31 0.51
C ASN A 320 8.05 4.03 1.28
N HIS A 321 7.85 2.90 0.56
CA HIS A 321 7.63 1.62 1.22
C HIS A 321 8.78 1.22 2.14
N ALA A 322 10.02 1.53 1.74
CA ALA A 322 11.20 1.25 2.53
C ALA A 322 11.28 2.11 3.80
N GLU A 323 10.91 3.40 3.71
CA GLU A 323 10.87 4.31 4.86
C GLU A 323 9.81 3.88 5.87
N VAL A 324 8.62 3.55 5.40
CA VAL A 324 7.54 3.01 6.23
C VAL A 324 7.95 1.70 6.91
N GLU A 325 8.60 0.79 6.19
CA GLU A 325 9.10 -0.46 6.78
C GLU A 325 10.12 -0.19 7.90
N GLN A 326 11.00 0.78 7.71
CA GLN A 326 11.96 1.20 8.73
C GLN A 326 11.26 1.77 9.96
N PHE A 327 10.26 2.63 9.76
CA PHE A 327 9.46 3.18 10.86
C PHE A 327 8.76 2.07 11.66
N LEU A 328 8.18 1.07 10.98
CA LEU A 328 7.49 -0.04 11.63
C LEU A 328 8.42 -0.98 12.40
N LEU A 329 9.66 -1.15 11.92
CA LEU A 329 10.68 -2.01 12.57
C LEU A 329 11.43 -1.32 13.70
N SER A 330 11.60 -0.01 13.60
CA SER A 330 12.33 0.81 14.57
C SER A 330 11.64 2.17 14.73
N PRO A 331 10.43 2.17 15.33
CA PRO A 331 9.72 3.42 15.57
C PRO A 331 10.51 4.35 16.50
N PRO A 332 10.29 5.66 16.45
CA PRO A 332 10.83 6.59 17.43
C PRO A 332 10.54 6.16 18.88
N ASP A 333 11.42 6.51 19.83
CA ASP A 333 11.32 6.08 21.23
C ASP A 333 10.02 6.52 21.93
N ASP A 334 9.39 7.57 21.45
CA ASP A 334 8.13 8.12 21.95
C ASP A 334 6.88 7.53 21.30
N VAL A 335 7.04 6.56 20.37
CA VAL A 335 5.93 5.90 19.67
C VAL A 335 5.61 4.55 20.30
N ASN A 336 4.35 4.37 20.69
CA ASN A 336 3.80 3.08 21.05
C ASN A 336 3.08 2.48 19.84
N LEU A 337 3.63 1.41 19.30
CA LEU A 337 3.14 0.78 18.07
C LEU A 337 2.55 -0.61 18.35
N TRP A 338 1.28 -0.78 18.04
CA TRP A 338 0.62 -2.10 18.00
C TRP A 338 0.41 -2.49 16.54
N HIS A 339 1.18 -3.43 16.05
CA HIS A 339 1.14 -3.85 14.67
C HIS A 339 0.36 -5.17 14.51
N ILE A 340 -0.80 -5.10 13.89
CA ILE A 340 -1.67 -6.25 13.57
C ILE A 340 -1.34 -6.70 12.15
N GLN A 341 -0.79 -7.89 12.03
CA GLN A 341 -0.27 -8.47 10.79
C GLN A 341 -0.76 -9.91 10.64
N PRO A 342 -0.95 -10.39 9.41
CA PRO A 342 -1.22 -11.80 9.18
C PRO A 342 -0.01 -12.65 9.61
N GLU A 343 -0.26 -13.83 10.17
CA GLU A 343 0.79 -14.76 10.59
C GLU A 343 1.41 -15.53 9.42
N ARG A 344 0.72 -15.57 8.29
CA ARG A 344 1.12 -16.22 7.05
C ARG A 344 0.85 -15.30 5.87
N GLU A 345 1.44 -15.63 4.72
CA GLU A 345 1.06 -15.00 3.46
C GLU A 345 -0.46 -15.09 3.25
N LEU A 346 -1.04 -14.00 2.80
CA LEU A 346 -2.46 -13.95 2.44
C LEU A 346 -2.71 -14.74 1.16
N SER A 347 -3.82 -15.45 1.12
CA SER A 347 -4.24 -16.24 -0.04
C SER A 347 -4.70 -15.36 -1.20
N SER A 348 -5.27 -14.19 -0.88
CA SER A 348 -5.67 -13.19 -1.86
C SER A 348 -4.47 -12.39 -2.39
N LYS A 349 -4.65 -11.83 -3.59
CA LYS A 349 -3.74 -10.88 -4.24
C LYS A 349 -4.36 -9.48 -4.20
N GLY A 350 -3.65 -8.48 -4.73
CA GLY A 350 -4.22 -7.13 -4.87
C GLY A 350 -5.43 -7.07 -5.79
N LEU A 351 -5.44 -7.89 -6.85
CA LEU A 351 -6.50 -8.04 -7.84
C LEU A 351 -6.61 -9.50 -8.29
N LEU A 352 -7.72 -9.87 -8.92
CA LEU A 352 -7.97 -11.19 -9.53
C LEU A 352 -7.90 -12.37 -8.55
N SER A 353 -8.22 -12.13 -7.28
CA SER A 353 -8.37 -13.21 -6.29
C SER A 353 -9.68 -13.96 -6.48
N GLN A 354 -9.69 -15.23 -6.14
CA GLN A 354 -10.92 -16.01 -6.03
C GLN A 354 -11.66 -15.63 -4.73
N LYS A 355 -12.98 -15.78 -4.73
CA LYS A 355 -13.81 -15.39 -3.58
C LYS A 355 -13.49 -16.19 -2.30
N ASP A 356 -13.13 -17.46 -2.45
CA ASP A 356 -12.70 -18.31 -1.34
C ASP A 356 -11.40 -17.83 -0.69
N GLN A 357 -10.44 -17.38 -1.49
CA GLN A 357 -9.20 -16.77 -1.00
C GLN A 357 -9.46 -15.48 -0.20
N ILE A 358 -10.37 -14.64 -0.68
CA ILE A 358 -10.77 -13.41 -0.01
C ILE A 358 -11.46 -13.71 1.33
N LEU A 359 -12.36 -14.70 1.35
CA LEU A 359 -13.05 -15.14 2.57
C LEU A 359 -12.08 -15.75 3.59
N GLU A 360 -11.13 -16.55 3.13
CA GLU A 360 -10.09 -17.14 3.98
C GLU A 360 -9.28 -16.06 4.69
N ASP A 361 -8.88 -15.01 3.97
CA ASP A 361 -8.10 -13.91 4.54
C ASP A 361 -8.95 -13.02 5.47
N TYR A 362 -10.23 -12.86 5.20
CA TYR A 362 -11.16 -12.17 6.10
C TYR A 362 -11.29 -12.91 7.44
N GLU A 363 -11.51 -14.23 7.41
CA GLU A 363 -11.58 -15.06 8.63
C GLU A 363 -10.24 -15.04 9.40
N HIS A 364 -9.11 -15.02 8.68
CA HIS A 364 -7.80 -14.86 9.29
C HIS A 364 -7.70 -13.49 10.01
N GLY A 365 -8.24 -12.43 9.42
CA GLY A 365 -8.32 -11.10 10.06
C GLY A 365 -9.13 -11.11 11.35
N ILE A 366 -10.30 -11.76 11.35
CA ILE A 366 -11.14 -11.92 12.55
C ILE A 366 -10.37 -12.65 13.65
N ALA A 367 -9.71 -13.77 13.32
CA ALA A 367 -8.94 -14.56 14.29
C ALA A 367 -7.78 -13.75 14.89
N THR A 368 -7.02 -13.04 14.03
CA THR A 368 -5.91 -12.20 14.46
C THR A 368 -6.37 -11.06 15.40
N ALA A 369 -7.49 -10.43 15.09
CA ALA A 369 -8.08 -9.40 15.95
C ALA A 369 -8.58 -9.94 17.28
N ALA A 370 -9.15 -11.14 17.30
CA ALA A 370 -9.58 -11.80 18.54
C ALA A 370 -8.39 -12.04 19.49
N GLU A 371 -7.24 -12.45 18.97
CA GLU A 371 -6.01 -12.59 19.76
C GLU A 371 -5.49 -11.26 20.26
N PHE A 372 -5.51 -10.23 19.41
CA PHE A 372 -5.10 -8.88 19.79
C PHE A 372 -5.96 -8.35 20.94
N LEU A 373 -7.30 -8.46 20.82
CA LEU A 373 -8.24 -8.03 21.84
C LEU A 373 -8.06 -8.79 23.16
N ALA A 374 -7.84 -10.10 23.11
CA ALA A 374 -7.59 -10.91 24.30
C ALA A 374 -6.36 -10.45 25.10
N LYS A 375 -5.37 -9.92 24.41
CA LYS A 375 -4.14 -9.40 25.02
C LYS A 375 -4.26 -7.97 25.53
N HIS A 376 -5.06 -7.13 24.86
CA HIS A 376 -4.99 -5.68 25.03
C HIS A 376 -6.31 -5.03 25.47
N HIS A 377 -7.46 -5.69 25.28
CA HIS A 377 -8.77 -5.19 25.64
C HIS A 377 -9.37 -6.04 26.77
N ARG A 378 -9.03 -5.68 28.01
CA ARG A 378 -9.63 -6.23 29.24
C ARG A 378 -10.28 -5.11 30.05
#